data_29b21be4700a3c01288bc438c48aa61f
#
_entry.id   29b21be4700a3c01288bc438c48aa61f
#
_cell.length_a   1.000
_cell.length_b   1.000
_cell.length_c   1.000
_cell.angle_alpha   90.00
_cell.angle_beta   90.00
_cell.angle_gamma   90.00
#
_symmetry.space_group_name_H-M   'P 1'
#
loop_
_entity.id
_entity.type
_entity.pdbx_description
1 polymer ?
#
loop_
_entity_poly.entity_id
_entity_poly.type
_entity_poly.pdbx_seq_one_letter_code
_entity_poly.pdbx_strand_id
1 'polypeptide(L)'
;LSFWELNKYFIIGSLSFIFLLALFFFYRIHNLNIIKRMQQKEIDVMTNYKNLVNNMPILYMQEELITDEKGMPIELIYRKVNAQFEKYFLCKEEVIGKKASEVFPESMPEFLHFIKKALDENKAITFPYYFKKSNTFYDVILKGTQHNNIIDVFCLDSTELHKAQQKLSTINNKLSMSLEVANIVPWKWNLQSHTILCDINKPIELSASGKDVAEEQLAVPDNQYFAKIFKEDRRRVEQAYKDLIEGRSDKVKEEYRIVNPHKGLHRIDWVEAQAAVETRDENGTPL
;
A
#
# COMPACT_ATOMS: atom_id res chain seq x y z
N LEU A 1 89.38 9.39 -34.55
CA LEU A 1 88.03 8.91 -34.24
C LEU A 1 87.27 10.06 -33.61
N SER A 2 86.09 10.38 -34.15
CA SER A 2 85.24 11.45 -33.57
C SER A 2 84.75 11.08 -32.19
N PHE A 3 84.50 12.06 -31.31
CA PHE A 3 83.89 11.86 -29.98
C PHE A 3 82.64 10.98 -30.05
N TRP A 4 81.83 11.07 -31.12
CA TRP A 4 80.68 10.27 -31.39
C TRP A 4 80.99 8.78 -31.58
N GLU A 5 82.02 8.45 -32.36
CA GLU A 5 82.36 7.05 -32.60
C GLU A 5 82.88 6.33 -31.36
N LEU A 6 83.54 7.05 -30.43
CA LEU A 6 84.05 6.50 -29.19
C LEU A 6 82.92 6.28 -28.16
N ASN A 7 81.92 7.15 -28.15
CA ASN A 7 80.88 7.18 -27.05
C ASN A 7 79.46 6.78 -27.49
N LYS A 8 79.21 6.47 -28.78
CA LYS A 8 77.87 6.21 -29.31
C LYS A 8 77.09 5.16 -28.55
N TYR A 9 77.68 4.08 -28.15
CA TYR A 9 77.01 3.01 -27.44
C TYR A 9 76.62 3.43 -26.00
N PHE A 10 77.48 4.23 -25.34
CA PHE A 10 77.17 4.78 -24.02
C PHE A 10 76.04 5.81 -24.09
N ILE A 11 76.00 6.67 -25.07
CA ILE A 11 74.95 7.67 -25.27
C ILE A 11 73.63 6.99 -25.59
N ILE A 12 73.64 6.01 -26.50
CA ILE A 12 72.44 5.25 -26.85
C ILE A 12 71.89 4.48 -25.62
N GLY A 13 72.79 3.84 -24.86
CA GLY A 13 72.38 3.13 -23.62
C GLY A 13 71.81 4.05 -22.57
N SER A 14 72.39 5.24 -22.36
CA SER A 14 71.90 6.24 -21.42
C SER A 14 70.49 6.79 -21.83
N LEU A 15 70.33 7.08 -23.13
CA LEU A 15 69.00 7.54 -23.64
C LEU A 15 67.94 6.45 -23.53
N SER A 16 68.30 5.20 -23.85
CA SER A 16 67.36 4.06 -23.66
C SER A 16 66.96 3.85 -22.19
N PHE A 17 67.89 4.00 -21.25
CA PHE A 17 67.60 3.91 -19.83
C PHE A 17 66.70 5.03 -19.34
N ILE A 18 66.95 6.28 -19.75
CA ILE A 18 66.09 7.42 -19.44
C ILE A 18 64.67 7.20 -19.99
N PHE A 19 64.60 6.69 -21.24
CA PHE A 19 63.30 6.39 -21.83
C PHE A 19 62.52 5.31 -21.07
N LEU A 20 63.19 4.24 -20.66
CA LEU A 20 62.55 3.18 -19.83
C LEU A 20 62.11 3.70 -18.47
N LEU A 21 62.93 4.55 -17.82
CA LEU A 21 62.52 5.22 -16.57
C LEU A 21 61.30 6.11 -16.79
N ALA A 22 61.25 6.87 -17.87
CA ALA A 22 60.11 7.72 -18.20
C ALA A 22 58.82 6.87 -18.39
N LEU A 23 58.91 5.75 -19.12
CA LEU A 23 57.82 4.80 -19.30
C LEU A 23 57.36 4.20 -17.96
N PHE A 24 58.32 3.82 -17.10
CA PHE A 24 58.02 3.30 -15.77
C PHE A 24 57.27 4.32 -14.90
N PHE A 25 57.75 5.56 -14.88
CA PHE A 25 57.06 6.63 -14.14
C PHE A 25 55.67 6.95 -14.73
N PHE A 26 55.56 6.99 -16.04
CA PHE A 26 54.28 7.18 -16.72
C PHE A 26 53.29 6.07 -16.35
N TYR A 27 53.70 4.81 -16.39
CA TYR A 27 52.90 3.67 -15.99
C TYR A 27 52.49 3.77 -14.51
N ARG A 28 53.41 4.13 -13.62
CA ARG A 28 53.11 4.33 -12.18
C ARG A 28 52.10 5.43 -11.95
N ILE A 29 52.23 6.59 -12.60
CA ILE A 29 51.30 7.70 -12.50
C ILE A 29 49.92 7.28 -13.05
N HIS A 30 49.90 6.59 -14.18
CA HIS A 30 48.66 6.10 -14.76
C HIS A 30 47.90 5.16 -13.81
N ASN A 31 48.58 4.18 -13.24
CA ASN A 31 47.97 3.27 -12.27
C ASN A 31 47.50 3.99 -11.01
N LEU A 32 48.26 4.92 -10.46
CA LEU A 32 47.84 5.72 -9.32
C LEU A 32 46.55 6.53 -9.60
N ASN A 33 46.46 7.08 -10.80
CA ASN A 33 45.28 7.82 -11.22
C ASN A 33 44.05 6.90 -11.38
N ILE A 34 44.21 5.66 -11.85
CA ILE A 34 43.13 4.67 -11.89
C ILE A 34 42.68 4.35 -10.49
N ILE A 35 43.56 4.03 -9.57
CA ILE A 35 43.24 3.72 -8.17
C ILE A 35 42.51 4.89 -7.52
N LYS A 36 43.00 6.12 -7.67
CA LYS A 36 42.32 7.32 -7.15
C LYS A 36 40.90 7.49 -7.70
N ARG A 37 40.74 7.26 -9.02
CA ARG A 37 39.40 7.34 -9.64
C ARG A 37 38.42 6.25 -9.10
N MET A 38 38.91 5.05 -8.84
CA MET A 38 38.11 3.98 -8.26
C MET A 38 37.72 4.32 -6.84
N GLN A 39 38.63 4.76 -5.99
CA GLN A 39 38.38 5.22 -4.63
C GLN A 39 37.38 6.38 -4.60
N GLN A 40 37.52 7.37 -5.48
CA GLN A 40 36.60 8.50 -5.55
C GLN A 40 35.19 8.03 -5.93
N LYS A 41 35.05 7.13 -6.91
CA LYS A 41 33.72 6.55 -7.26
C LYS A 41 33.09 5.80 -6.10
N GLU A 42 33.87 5.04 -5.34
CA GLU A 42 33.37 4.33 -4.17
C GLU A 42 32.86 5.30 -3.09
N ILE A 43 33.60 6.37 -2.81
CA ILE A 43 33.21 7.44 -1.90
C ILE A 43 31.92 8.12 -2.39
N ASP A 44 31.84 8.45 -3.68
CA ASP A 44 30.68 9.10 -4.29
C ASP A 44 29.43 8.21 -4.18
N VAL A 45 29.54 6.92 -4.46
CA VAL A 45 28.46 5.94 -4.32
C VAL A 45 28.00 5.84 -2.86
N MET A 46 28.94 5.73 -1.92
CA MET A 46 28.64 5.65 -0.49
C MET A 46 27.98 6.93 0.01
N THR A 47 28.44 8.08 -0.43
CA THR A 47 27.86 9.39 -0.07
C THR A 47 26.45 9.54 -0.61
N ASN A 48 26.23 9.18 -1.88
CA ASN A 48 24.91 9.20 -2.50
C ASN A 48 23.95 8.26 -1.79
N TYR A 49 24.37 7.04 -1.47
CA TYR A 49 23.58 6.09 -0.70
C TYR A 49 23.19 6.67 0.68
N LYS A 50 24.15 7.22 1.42
CA LYS A 50 23.90 7.84 2.73
C LYS A 50 22.91 9.00 2.62
N ASN A 51 23.07 9.87 1.63
CA ASN A 51 22.16 10.98 1.40
C ASN A 51 20.76 10.49 1.03
N LEU A 52 20.65 9.45 0.21
CA LEU A 52 19.36 8.87 -0.16
C LEU A 52 18.64 8.33 1.09
N VAL A 53 19.30 7.51 1.90
CA VAL A 53 18.73 6.94 3.12
C VAL A 53 18.32 8.03 4.13
N ASN A 54 19.15 9.07 4.31
CA ASN A 54 18.84 10.14 5.25
C ASN A 54 17.70 11.08 4.80
N ASN A 55 17.52 11.24 3.48
CA ASN A 55 16.48 12.09 2.92
C ASN A 55 15.16 11.34 2.65
N MET A 56 15.10 10.03 2.85
CA MET A 56 13.85 9.28 2.77
C MET A 56 12.87 9.77 3.85
N PRO A 57 11.59 10.04 3.51
CA PRO A 57 10.57 10.47 4.47
C PRO A 57 10.01 9.32 5.31
N ILE A 58 10.78 8.25 5.50
CA ILE A 58 10.43 7.06 6.27
C ILE A 58 11.51 6.80 7.34
N LEU A 59 11.11 6.19 8.43
CA LEU A 59 12.08 5.73 9.44
C LEU A 59 12.82 4.51 8.89
N TYR A 60 14.13 4.52 9.00
CA TYR A 60 14.97 3.40 8.61
C TYR A 60 15.93 3.04 9.73
N MET A 61 15.97 1.75 10.04
CA MET A 61 16.90 1.14 10.98
C MET A 61 17.54 -0.07 10.32
N GLN A 62 18.81 -0.28 10.62
CA GLN A 62 19.51 -1.52 10.31
C GLN A 62 19.96 -2.12 11.63
N GLU A 63 19.56 -3.35 11.84
CA GLU A 63 19.76 -4.06 13.11
C GLU A 63 20.48 -5.39 12.86
N GLU A 64 21.35 -5.76 13.78
CA GLU A 64 21.98 -7.07 13.79
C GLU A 64 21.15 -8.02 14.66
N LEU A 65 20.77 -9.13 14.05
CA LEU A 65 20.00 -10.17 14.70
C LEU A 65 20.89 -11.08 15.55
N ILE A 66 20.51 -11.27 16.79
CA ILE A 66 21.07 -12.30 17.66
C ILE A 66 20.09 -13.46 17.73
N THR A 67 20.60 -14.67 17.50
CA THR A 67 19.84 -15.91 17.57
C THR A 67 20.36 -16.82 18.67
N ASP A 68 19.52 -17.71 19.17
CA ASP A 68 19.93 -18.80 20.06
C ASP A 68 20.64 -19.93 19.29
N GLU A 69 21.04 -20.97 20.00
CA GLU A 69 21.73 -22.17 19.45
C GLU A 69 20.85 -22.93 18.42
N LYS A 70 19.54 -22.68 18.40
CA LYS A 70 18.57 -23.27 17.47
C LYS A 70 18.25 -22.35 16.29
N GLY A 71 18.91 -21.19 16.20
CA GLY A 71 18.67 -20.19 15.15
C GLY A 71 17.41 -19.35 15.37
N MET A 72 16.81 -19.36 16.57
CA MET A 72 15.64 -18.55 16.88
C MET A 72 16.04 -17.12 17.20
N PRO A 73 15.36 -16.10 16.64
CA PRO A 73 15.55 -14.70 16.98
C PRO A 73 15.32 -14.44 18.47
N ILE A 74 16.29 -13.85 19.15
CA ILE A 74 16.20 -13.54 20.59
C ILE A 74 16.43 -12.07 20.90
N GLU A 75 17.17 -11.34 20.06
CA GLU A 75 17.52 -9.96 20.30
C GLU A 75 17.95 -9.26 19.01
N LEU A 76 17.88 -7.92 19.00
CA LEU A 76 18.36 -7.06 17.94
C LEU A 76 19.32 -6.02 18.49
N ILE A 77 20.37 -5.68 17.75
CA ILE A 77 21.31 -4.60 18.07
C ILE A 77 21.28 -3.56 16.97
N TYR A 78 21.00 -2.31 17.31
CA TYR A 78 21.02 -1.20 16.36
C TYR A 78 22.40 -0.99 15.77
N ARG A 79 22.50 -1.02 14.43
CA ARG A 79 23.74 -0.79 13.68
C ARG A 79 23.71 0.52 12.89
N LYS A 80 22.55 0.90 12.37
CA LYS A 80 22.35 2.18 11.68
C LYS A 80 20.92 2.68 11.92
N VAL A 81 20.78 3.99 11.93
CA VAL A 81 19.50 4.69 11.86
C VAL A 81 19.64 5.88 10.90
N ASN A 82 18.53 6.32 10.30
CA ASN A 82 18.55 7.50 9.44
C ASN A 82 18.12 8.77 10.20
N ALA A 83 18.22 9.91 9.54
CA ALA A 83 17.87 11.21 10.13
C ALA A 83 16.39 11.31 10.54
N GLN A 84 15.49 10.57 9.89
CA GLN A 84 14.07 10.54 10.28
C GLN A 84 13.88 9.81 11.62
N PHE A 85 14.60 8.72 11.86
CA PHE A 85 14.59 8.07 13.16
C PHE A 85 15.07 9.01 14.28
N GLU A 86 16.18 9.71 14.04
CA GLU A 86 16.73 10.68 15.02
C GLU A 86 15.75 11.82 15.32
N LYS A 87 15.01 12.27 14.33
CA LYS A 87 14.03 13.36 14.48
C LYS A 87 12.84 12.98 15.39
N TYR A 88 12.39 11.72 15.33
CA TYR A 88 11.15 11.29 16.00
C TYR A 88 11.40 10.49 17.28
N PHE A 89 12.60 9.91 17.47
CA PHE A 89 12.90 9.04 18.59
C PHE A 89 14.12 9.48 19.39
N LEU A 90 15.29 8.97 19.09
CA LEU A 90 16.52 9.16 19.87
C LEU A 90 17.69 9.44 18.93
N CYS A 91 18.67 10.20 19.42
CA CYS A 91 19.90 10.43 18.69
C CYS A 91 20.63 9.10 18.39
N LYS A 92 21.32 9.02 17.28
CA LYS A 92 22.05 7.80 16.88
C LYS A 92 23.08 7.39 17.92
N GLU A 93 23.74 8.35 18.60
CA GLU A 93 24.73 8.11 19.64
C GLU A 93 24.12 7.39 20.86
N GLU A 94 22.83 7.56 21.08
CA GLU A 94 22.10 6.92 22.20
C GLU A 94 21.57 5.52 21.83
N VAL A 95 21.52 5.17 20.54
CA VAL A 95 20.84 3.96 20.04
C VAL A 95 21.84 2.96 19.46
N ILE A 96 22.82 3.44 18.68
CA ILE A 96 23.77 2.55 18.00
C ILE A 96 24.56 1.70 18.99
N GLY A 97 24.58 0.38 18.76
CA GLY A 97 25.23 -0.62 19.60
C GLY A 97 24.39 -1.08 20.80
N LYS A 98 23.25 -0.45 21.08
CA LYS A 98 22.33 -0.91 22.13
C LYS A 98 21.39 -2.00 21.62
N LYS A 99 20.89 -2.79 22.56
CA LYS A 99 19.86 -3.79 22.30
C LYS A 99 18.50 -3.13 22.07
N ALA A 100 17.71 -3.66 21.16
CA ALA A 100 16.37 -3.15 20.92
C ALA A 100 15.45 -3.32 22.15
N SER A 101 15.66 -4.38 22.94
CA SER A 101 14.97 -4.59 24.21
C SER A 101 15.25 -3.51 25.26
N GLU A 102 16.41 -2.83 25.20
CA GLU A 102 16.74 -1.71 26.09
C GLU A 102 16.09 -0.41 25.62
N VAL A 103 15.96 -0.22 24.32
CA VAL A 103 15.45 1.00 23.70
C VAL A 103 13.92 0.99 23.61
N PHE A 104 13.35 -0.11 23.11
CA PHE A 104 11.91 -0.31 22.94
C PHE A 104 11.44 -1.67 23.44
N PRO A 105 11.47 -1.92 24.75
CA PRO A 105 11.15 -3.23 25.34
C PRO A 105 9.74 -3.73 25.00
N GLU A 106 8.77 -2.81 24.89
CA GLU A 106 7.37 -3.17 24.61
C GLU A 106 7.16 -3.69 23.18
N SER A 107 8.00 -3.29 22.23
CA SER A 107 7.89 -3.67 20.81
C SER A 107 8.54 -5.02 20.51
N MET A 108 9.51 -5.42 21.29
CA MET A 108 10.39 -6.57 20.99
C MET A 108 9.67 -7.90 20.75
N PRO A 109 8.68 -8.32 21.57
CA PRO A 109 8.04 -9.61 21.35
C PRO A 109 7.33 -9.72 19.99
N GLU A 110 6.70 -8.63 19.57
CA GLU A 110 5.99 -8.57 18.29
C GLU A 110 6.98 -8.54 17.12
N PHE A 111 8.03 -7.73 17.22
CA PHE A 111 9.08 -7.66 16.20
C PHE A 111 9.80 -8.98 16.01
N LEU A 112 10.20 -9.68 17.09
CA LEU A 112 10.83 -10.99 17.00
C LEU A 112 9.93 -12.03 16.32
N HIS A 113 8.62 -11.99 16.55
CA HIS A 113 7.66 -12.86 15.87
C HIS A 113 7.69 -12.64 14.36
N PHE A 114 7.59 -11.38 13.90
CA PHE A 114 7.61 -11.05 12.46
C PHE A 114 8.96 -11.28 11.82
N ILE A 115 10.07 -11.05 12.54
CA ILE A 115 11.42 -11.37 12.08
C ILE A 115 11.56 -12.86 11.81
N LYS A 116 11.12 -13.71 12.75
CA LYS A 116 11.11 -15.15 12.55
C LYS A 116 10.34 -15.51 11.26
N LYS A 117 9.16 -14.97 11.09
CA LYS A 117 8.35 -15.20 9.90
C LYS A 117 9.07 -14.74 8.62
N ALA A 118 9.73 -13.58 8.63
CA ALA A 118 10.51 -13.08 7.49
C ALA A 118 11.67 -14.00 7.12
N LEU A 119 12.34 -14.59 8.11
CA LEU A 119 13.43 -15.53 7.91
C LEU A 119 12.92 -16.88 7.38
N ASP A 120 11.85 -17.42 7.98
CA ASP A 120 11.26 -18.69 7.57
C ASP A 120 10.73 -18.64 6.12
N GLU A 121 10.10 -17.53 5.74
CA GLU A 121 9.54 -17.35 4.40
C GLU A 121 10.56 -16.78 3.39
N ASN A 122 11.76 -16.37 3.84
CA ASN A 122 12.81 -15.74 3.03
C ASN A 122 12.30 -14.58 2.16
N LYS A 123 11.43 -13.76 2.72
CA LYS A 123 10.87 -12.59 2.05
C LYS A 123 10.64 -11.43 3.01
N ALA A 124 10.46 -10.23 2.46
CA ALA A 124 10.04 -9.07 3.25
C ALA A 124 8.64 -9.29 3.82
N ILE A 125 8.45 -8.95 5.10
CA ILE A 125 7.16 -9.01 5.78
C ILE A 125 6.72 -7.58 6.10
N THR A 126 5.46 -7.28 5.82
CA THR A 126 4.83 -6.01 6.18
C THR A 126 3.75 -6.25 7.21
N PHE A 127 3.71 -5.43 8.26
CA PHE A 127 2.67 -5.48 9.29
C PHE A 127 2.39 -4.10 9.86
N PRO A 128 1.14 -3.81 10.30
CA PRO A 128 0.80 -2.59 10.98
C PRO A 128 1.30 -2.63 12.43
N TYR A 129 1.86 -1.53 12.91
CA TYR A 129 2.31 -1.38 14.28
C TYR A 129 1.86 -0.05 14.88
N TYR A 130 1.23 -0.09 16.05
CA TYR A 130 0.81 1.10 16.77
C TYR A 130 1.78 1.46 17.88
N PHE A 131 2.48 2.57 17.71
CA PHE A 131 3.44 3.07 18.69
C PHE A 131 2.74 4.01 19.69
N LYS A 132 2.45 3.48 20.87
CA LYS A 132 1.65 4.15 21.91
C LYS A 132 2.24 5.47 22.38
N LYS A 133 3.58 5.57 22.51
CA LYS A 133 4.24 6.77 23.04
C LYS A 133 4.01 8.03 22.19
N SER A 134 3.96 7.89 20.87
CA SER A 134 3.70 9.00 19.94
C SER A 134 2.29 9.01 19.38
N ASN A 135 1.44 8.02 19.72
CA ASN A 135 0.10 7.85 19.15
C ASN A 135 0.15 7.78 17.61
N THR A 136 1.08 7.00 17.07
CA THR A 136 1.38 6.92 15.64
C THR A 136 1.21 5.48 15.15
N PHE A 137 0.55 5.32 14.01
CA PHE A 137 0.49 4.04 13.29
C PHE A 137 1.60 3.99 12.26
N TYR A 138 2.31 2.88 12.24
CA TYR A 138 3.35 2.60 11.24
C TYR A 138 3.02 1.34 10.46
N ASP A 139 3.23 1.38 9.15
CA ASP A 139 3.39 0.16 8.36
C ASP A 139 4.87 -0.21 8.40
N VAL A 140 5.18 -1.28 9.12
CA VAL A 140 6.55 -1.76 9.31
C VAL A 140 6.87 -2.80 8.25
N ILE A 141 7.99 -2.60 7.55
CA ILE A 141 8.53 -3.54 6.58
C ILE A 141 9.85 -4.08 7.13
N LEU A 142 9.90 -5.38 7.34
CA LEU A 142 11.11 -6.11 7.76
C LEU A 142 11.68 -6.88 6.59
N LYS A 143 12.98 -6.70 6.33
CA LYS A 143 13.71 -7.48 5.34
C LYS A 143 14.97 -8.06 5.97
N GLY A 144 15.02 -9.36 6.15
CA GLY A 144 16.19 -10.09 6.63
C GLY A 144 17.09 -10.53 5.48
N THR A 145 18.40 -10.56 5.73
CA THR A 145 19.38 -11.19 4.84
C THR A 145 19.93 -12.45 5.52
N GLN A 146 19.71 -13.61 4.91
CA GLN A 146 20.13 -14.91 5.48
C GLN A 146 21.65 -15.03 5.70
N HIS A 147 22.47 -14.19 5.03
CA HIS A 147 23.92 -14.34 5.03
C HIS A 147 24.67 -13.50 6.06
N ASN A 148 24.05 -12.43 6.60
CA ASN A 148 24.76 -11.45 7.42
C ASN A 148 24.12 -11.14 8.77
N ASN A 149 23.10 -11.88 9.20
CA ASN A 149 22.31 -11.58 10.42
C ASN A 149 21.86 -10.10 10.49
N ILE A 150 21.68 -9.46 9.36
CA ILE A 150 21.26 -8.06 9.28
C ILE A 150 19.78 -8.01 8.91
N ILE A 151 19.04 -7.21 9.65
CA ILE A 151 17.64 -6.91 9.39
C ILE A 151 17.53 -5.42 9.02
N ASP A 152 16.96 -5.15 7.86
CA ASP A 152 16.55 -3.80 7.48
C ASP A 152 15.10 -3.58 7.87
N VAL A 153 14.84 -2.52 8.63
CA VAL A 153 13.52 -2.15 9.12
C VAL A 153 13.15 -0.79 8.56
N PHE A 154 12.01 -0.73 7.91
CA PHE A 154 11.42 0.50 7.39
C PHE A 154 10.07 0.71 8.07
N CYS A 155 9.83 1.92 8.61
CA CYS A 155 8.55 2.27 9.20
C CYS A 155 7.97 3.48 8.46
N LEU A 156 6.84 3.26 7.80
CA LEU A 156 6.08 4.28 7.10
C LEU A 156 4.96 4.78 8.02
N ASP A 157 4.91 6.08 8.30
CA ASP A 157 3.80 6.67 9.07
C ASP A 157 2.50 6.55 8.25
N SER A 158 1.58 5.74 8.73
CA SER A 158 0.26 5.49 8.15
C SER A 158 -0.88 6.06 9.02
N THR A 159 -0.57 6.95 9.96
CA THR A 159 -1.53 7.49 10.94
C THR A 159 -2.73 8.15 10.27
N GLU A 160 -2.50 9.03 9.29
CA GLU A 160 -3.58 9.73 8.61
C GLU A 160 -4.46 8.76 7.78
N LEU A 161 -3.86 7.76 7.18
CA LEU A 161 -4.58 6.70 6.46
C LEU A 161 -5.48 5.91 7.42
N HIS A 162 -4.93 5.46 8.56
CA HIS A 162 -5.71 4.75 9.58
C HIS A 162 -6.86 5.60 10.14
N LYS A 163 -6.62 6.86 10.44
CA LYS A 163 -7.67 7.79 10.91
C LYS A 163 -8.75 7.98 9.85
N ALA A 164 -8.38 8.13 8.58
CA ALA A 164 -9.34 8.28 7.49
C ALA A 164 -10.19 7.00 7.32
N GLN A 165 -9.59 5.83 7.39
CA GLN A 165 -10.30 4.54 7.33
C GLN A 165 -11.26 4.37 8.52
N GLN A 166 -10.83 4.68 9.74
CA GLN A 166 -11.68 4.63 10.93
C GLN A 166 -12.87 5.59 10.82
N LYS A 167 -12.61 6.82 10.33
CA LYS A 167 -13.67 7.81 10.12
C LYS A 167 -14.68 7.32 9.07
N LEU A 168 -14.21 6.78 7.96
CA LEU A 168 -15.04 6.21 6.90
C LEU A 168 -15.88 5.04 7.44
N SER A 169 -15.28 4.10 8.15
CA SER A 169 -15.98 2.99 8.80
C SER A 169 -17.05 3.46 9.77
N THR A 170 -16.72 4.47 10.59
CA THR A 170 -17.69 5.05 11.55
C THR A 170 -18.87 5.70 10.83
N ILE A 171 -18.62 6.44 9.73
CA ILE A 171 -19.67 7.07 8.92
C ILE A 171 -20.55 6.00 8.27
N ASN A 172 -19.94 4.98 7.68
CA ASN A 172 -20.69 3.88 7.05
C ASN A 172 -21.55 3.14 8.05
N ASN A 173 -21.02 2.83 9.24
CA ASN A 173 -21.79 2.18 10.30
C ASN A 173 -22.98 3.05 10.76
N LYS A 174 -22.76 4.36 10.96
CA LYS A 174 -23.85 5.28 11.32
C LYS A 174 -24.89 5.39 10.22
N LEU A 175 -24.46 5.45 8.95
CA LEU A 175 -25.37 5.47 7.80
C LEU A 175 -26.20 4.18 7.75
N SER A 176 -25.57 3.03 7.83
CA SER A 176 -26.25 1.72 7.84
C SER A 176 -27.27 1.61 8.95
N MET A 177 -26.90 2.00 10.18
CA MET A 177 -27.83 2.02 11.31
C MET A 177 -29.00 2.99 11.10
N SER A 178 -28.74 4.17 10.50
CA SER A 178 -29.79 5.15 10.23
C SER A 178 -30.79 4.66 9.19
N LEU A 179 -30.29 4.07 8.09
CA LEU A 179 -31.12 3.43 7.06
C LEU A 179 -31.91 2.28 7.67
N GLU A 180 -31.29 1.54 8.58
CA GLU A 180 -31.94 0.47 9.30
C GLU A 180 -33.13 0.92 10.15
N VAL A 181 -32.93 1.87 10.97
CA VAL A 181 -33.99 2.41 11.82
C VAL A 181 -35.10 3.03 10.99
N ALA A 182 -34.75 3.70 9.89
CA ALA A 182 -35.70 4.30 8.96
C ALA A 182 -36.37 3.28 8.02
N ASN A 183 -36.00 2.02 8.07
CA ASN A 183 -36.48 0.97 7.16
C ASN A 183 -36.29 1.33 5.66
N ILE A 184 -35.17 1.97 5.34
CA ILE A 184 -34.81 2.38 3.98
C ILE A 184 -33.81 1.34 3.40
N VAL A 185 -34.07 0.86 2.20
CA VAL A 185 -33.19 0.00 1.43
C VAL A 185 -32.57 0.81 0.30
N PRO A 186 -31.26 1.12 0.36
CA PRO A 186 -30.60 1.78 -0.75
C PRO A 186 -30.52 0.84 -1.95
N TRP A 187 -30.70 1.40 -3.15
CA TRP A 187 -30.63 0.64 -4.38
C TRP A 187 -30.02 1.48 -5.49
N LYS A 188 -29.45 0.79 -6.48
CA LYS A 188 -28.88 1.42 -7.68
C LYS A 188 -29.33 0.63 -8.91
N TRP A 189 -29.76 1.34 -9.94
CA TRP A 189 -30.10 0.74 -11.23
C TRP A 189 -29.03 1.11 -12.26
N ASN A 190 -28.37 0.09 -12.77
CA ASN A 190 -27.44 0.23 -13.88
C ASN A 190 -28.21 -0.01 -15.18
N LEU A 191 -28.37 1.04 -15.97
CA LEU A 191 -29.17 1.00 -17.20
C LEU A 191 -28.45 0.28 -18.34
N GLN A 192 -27.11 0.21 -18.32
CA GLN A 192 -26.34 -0.49 -19.36
C GLN A 192 -26.39 -2.02 -19.17
N SER A 193 -26.30 -2.49 -17.96
CA SER A 193 -26.37 -3.92 -17.64
C SER A 193 -27.79 -4.41 -17.36
N HIS A 194 -28.78 -3.52 -17.35
CA HIS A 194 -30.17 -3.83 -16.99
C HIS A 194 -30.32 -4.53 -15.64
N THR A 195 -29.53 -4.08 -14.64
CA THR A 195 -29.52 -4.69 -13.31
C THR A 195 -29.81 -3.67 -12.23
N ILE A 196 -30.60 -4.07 -11.24
CA ILE A 196 -30.87 -3.34 -10.02
C ILE A 196 -30.08 -4.00 -8.90
N LEU A 197 -29.21 -3.22 -8.24
CA LEU A 197 -28.42 -3.62 -7.09
C LEU A 197 -29.10 -3.10 -5.83
N CYS A 198 -29.41 -3.98 -4.90
CA CYS A 198 -29.94 -3.61 -3.59
C CYS A 198 -28.95 -4.01 -2.50
N ASP A 199 -28.82 -3.18 -1.47
CA ASP A 199 -28.03 -3.50 -0.30
C ASP A 199 -28.83 -4.46 0.59
N ILE A 200 -28.32 -5.67 0.80
CA ILE A 200 -29.11 -6.84 1.22
C ILE A 200 -29.34 -6.89 2.72
N ASN A 201 -28.74 -6.05 3.49
CA ASN A 201 -28.90 -6.19 4.95
C ASN A 201 -30.34 -5.94 5.43
N LYS A 202 -31.35 -6.03 4.50
CA LYS A 202 -32.74 -5.82 4.91
C LYS A 202 -33.87 -6.37 4.02
N PRO A 203 -35.05 -6.49 4.64
CA PRO A 203 -36.02 -7.50 4.34
C PRO A 203 -37.04 -7.14 3.26
N ILE A 204 -36.60 -6.62 2.12
CA ILE A 204 -37.39 -6.84 0.91
C ILE A 204 -36.83 -8.12 0.31
N GLU A 205 -37.53 -9.23 0.48
CA GLU A 205 -37.18 -10.48 -0.18
C GLU A 205 -37.28 -10.29 -1.70
N LEU A 206 -36.22 -9.74 -2.29
CA LEU A 206 -36.10 -9.56 -3.75
C LEU A 206 -35.73 -10.87 -4.45
N SER A 207 -35.31 -11.89 -3.70
CA SER A 207 -34.93 -13.20 -4.25
C SER A 207 -36.07 -14.22 -4.16
N ALA A 208 -36.39 -14.81 -5.30
CA ALA A 208 -37.33 -15.93 -5.40
C ALA A 208 -36.76 -17.28 -4.95
N SER A 209 -35.48 -17.34 -4.54
CA SER A 209 -34.82 -18.54 -4.09
C SER A 209 -34.36 -18.36 -2.65
N GLY A 210 -35.03 -19.02 -1.71
CA GLY A 210 -34.70 -19.02 -0.27
C GLY A 210 -33.33 -19.69 0.04
N LYS A 211 -32.24 -19.20 -0.57
CA LYS A 211 -30.87 -19.55 -0.23
C LYS A 211 -30.27 -18.37 0.54
N ASP A 212 -29.76 -18.64 1.72
CA ASP A 212 -28.92 -17.73 2.49
C ASP A 212 -27.78 -17.24 1.62
N VAL A 213 -27.86 -15.99 1.18
CA VAL A 213 -26.78 -15.32 0.44
C VAL A 213 -26.03 -14.49 1.46
N ALA A 214 -24.80 -14.90 1.74
CA ALA A 214 -23.87 -14.14 2.56
C ALA A 214 -23.59 -12.77 1.93
N GLU A 215 -23.66 -11.73 2.73
CA GLU A 215 -23.07 -10.36 2.63
C GLU A 215 -22.76 -9.74 1.24
N GLU A 216 -23.38 -10.18 0.13
CA GLU A 216 -23.16 -9.63 -1.21
C GLU A 216 -24.38 -8.86 -1.70
N GLN A 217 -24.15 -7.77 -2.44
CA GLN A 217 -25.20 -7.02 -3.11
C GLN A 217 -26.00 -7.92 -4.04
N LEU A 218 -27.32 -7.97 -3.85
CA LEU A 218 -28.18 -8.75 -4.73
C LEU A 218 -28.41 -8.00 -6.04
N ALA A 219 -27.88 -8.52 -7.13
CA ALA A 219 -28.15 -8.05 -8.48
C ALA A 219 -29.39 -8.75 -9.04
N VAL A 220 -30.44 -7.96 -9.32
CA VAL A 220 -31.69 -8.47 -9.91
C VAL A 220 -31.87 -7.83 -11.30
N PRO A 221 -32.17 -8.60 -12.35
CA PRO A 221 -32.56 -8.03 -13.64
C PRO A 221 -33.75 -7.08 -13.48
N ASP A 222 -33.68 -5.92 -14.12
CA ASP A 222 -34.70 -4.85 -13.99
C ASP A 222 -36.10 -5.34 -14.38
N ASN A 223 -36.21 -6.14 -15.43
CA ASN A 223 -37.48 -6.76 -15.84
C ASN A 223 -38.10 -7.66 -14.77
N GLN A 224 -37.28 -8.35 -13.97
CA GLN A 224 -37.78 -9.16 -12.85
C GLN A 224 -38.25 -8.29 -11.68
N TYR A 225 -37.58 -7.16 -11.43
CA TYR A 225 -38.04 -6.22 -10.44
C TYR A 225 -39.38 -5.60 -10.81
N PHE A 226 -39.50 -5.04 -12.02
CA PHE A 226 -40.72 -4.43 -12.51
C PHE A 226 -41.89 -5.42 -12.61
N ALA A 227 -41.59 -6.71 -12.87
CA ALA A 227 -42.63 -7.75 -12.86
C ALA A 227 -43.29 -7.96 -11.50
N LYS A 228 -42.60 -7.63 -10.40
CA LYS A 228 -43.17 -7.72 -9.02
C LYS A 228 -44.11 -6.57 -8.68
N ILE A 229 -44.08 -5.46 -9.43
CA ILE A 229 -44.98 -4.34 -9.22
C ILE A 229 -46.42 -4.78 -9.50
N PHE A 230 -47.35 -4.43 -8.60
CA PHE A 230 -48.75 -4.76 -8.73
C PHE A 230 -49.30 -4.20 -10.05
N LYS A 231 -50.11 -4.99 -10.73
CA LYS A 231 -50.50 -4.76 -12.12
C LYS A 231 -51.06 -3.33 -12.40
N GLU A 232 -51.89 -2.83 -11.50
CA GLU A 232 -52.51 -1.50 -11.65
C GLU A 232 -51.52 -0.37 -11.44
N ASP A 233 -50.44 -0.58 -10.67
CA ASP A 233 -49.44 0.47 -10.37
C ASP A 233 -48.34 0.50 -11.43
N ARG A 234 -48.11 -0.60 -12.15
CA ARG A 234 -46.96 -0.82 -13.04
C ARG A 234 -46.81 0.27 -14.08
N ARG A 235 -47.86 0.60 -14.84
CA ARG A 235 -47.81 1.59 -15.92
C ARG A 235 -47.41 2.98 -15.42
N ARG A 236 -47.92 3.38 -14.27
CA ARG A 236 -47.58 4.67 -13.65
C ARG A 236 -46.14 4.74 -13.22
N VAL A 237 -45.66 3.69 -12.56
CA VAL A 237 -44.31 3.59 -12.07
C VAL A 237 -43.28 3.52 -13.21
N GLU A 238 -43.53 2.71 -14.25
CA GLU A 238 -42.68 2.64 -15.45
C GLU A 238 -42.59 3.99 -16.17
N GLN A 239 -43.70 4.73 -16.24
CA GLN A 239 -43.71 6.05 -16.84
C GLN A 239 -42.91 7.07 -16.04
N ALA A 240 -42.98 7.04 -14.69
CA ALA A 240 -42.22 7.93 -13.83
C ALA A 240 -40.71 7.72 -14.01
N TYR A 241 -40.24 6.44 -14.04
CA TYR A 241 -38.86 6.14 -14.32
C TYR A 241 -38.41 6.50 -15.74
N LYS A 242 -39.28 6.30 -16.73
CA LYS A 242 -39.01 6.73 -18.09
C LYS A 242 -38.80 8.24 -18.17
N ASP A 243 -39.63 9.02 -17.49
CA ASP A 243 -39.53 10.49 -17.44
C ASP A 243 -38.22 10.94 -16.76
N LEU A 244 -37.76 10.23 -15.74
CA LEU A 244 -36.47 10.45 -15.08
C LEU A 244 -35.28 10.15 -16.02
N ILE A 245 -35.31 9.02 -16.73
CA ILE A 245 -34.25 8.59 -17.63
C ILE A 245 -34.15 9.59 -18.82
N GLU A 246 -35.29 10.00 -19.38
CA GLU A 246 -35.33 10.93 -20.49
C GLU A 246 -35.13 12.40 -20.07
N GLY A 247 -34.92 12.68 -18.80
CA GLY A 247 -34.65 14.04 -18.29
C GLY A 247 -35.87 14.95 -18.23
N ARG A 248 -37.08 14.39 -18.28
CA ARG A 248 -38.33 15.13 -18.07
C ARG A 248 -38.63 15.42 -16.61
N SER A 249 -38.00 14.65 -15.70
CA SER A 249 -38.08 14.85 -14.27
C SER A 249 -36.67 14.68 -13.65
N ASP A 250 -36.36 15.45 -12.61
CA ASP A 250 -35.09 15.34 -11.87
C ASP A 250 -35.13 14.26 -10.83
N LYS A 251 -36.34 13.84 -10.39
CA LYS A 251 -36.54 12.86 -9.32
C LYS A 251 -37.78 12.03 -9.59
N VAL A 252 -37.73 10.79 -9.13
CA VAL A 252 -38.92 9.95 -8.96
C VAL A 252 -39.22 9.85 -7.47
N LYS A 253 -40.48 10.02 -7.10
CA LYS A 253 -41.02 9.68 -5.79
C LYS A 253 -42.38 9.04 -6.01
N GLU A 254 -42.43 7.72 -5.85
CA GLU A 254 -43.60 6.91 -6.14
C GLU A 254 -43.92 5.94 -5.00
N GLU A 255 -45.17 5.89 -4.62
CA GLU A 255 -45.72 4.83 -3.76
C GLU A 255 -46.42 3.79 -4.60
N TYR A 256 -46.08 2.53 -4.42
CA TYR A 256 -46.68 1.43 -5.17
C TYR A 256 -46.62 0.12 -4.40
N ARG A 257 -47.42 -0.82 -4.84
CA ARG A 257 -47.51 -2.17 -4.29
C ARG A 257 -46.57 -3.11 -5.00
N ILE A 258 -45.86 -3.93 -4.24
CA ILE A 258 -45.08 -5.05 -4.74
C ILE A 258 -45.67 -6.36 -4.25
N VAL A 259 -45.63 -7.38 -5.11
CA VAL A 259 -46.06 -8.72 -4.80
C VAL A 259 -44.85 -9.57 -4.48
N ASN A 260 -44.70 -9.93 -3.22
CA ASN A 260 -43.63 -10.81 -2.76
C ASN A 260 -44.14 -12.25 -2.60
N PRO A 261 -43.55 -13.23 -3.23
CA PRO A 261 -43.84 -14.64 -2.99
C PRO A 261 -43.27 -15.06 -1.62
N HIS A 262 -44.09 -15.23 -0.62
CA HIS A 262 -43.67 -15.74 0.68
C HIS A 262 -44.39 -17.07 0.99
N LYS A 263 -43.61 -18.17 1.06
CA LYS A 263 -44.14 -19.53 1.47
C LYS A 263 -45.44 -19.94 0.78
N GLY A 264 -45.57 -19.65 -0.52
CA GLY A 264 -46.75 -20.04 -1.30
C GLY A 264 -47.95 -19.07 -1.19
N LEU A 265 -47.84 -17.99 -0.43
CA LEU A 265 -48.81 -16.91 -0.35
C LEU A 265 -48.23 -15.65 -1.00
N HIS A 266 -49.03 -14.96 -1.78
CA HIS A 266 -48.67 -13.65 -2.34
C HIS A 266 -48.95 -12.59 -1.27
N ARG A 267 -47.86 -12.03 -0.69
CA ARG A 267 -47.96 -10.88 0.23
C ARG A 267 -47.84 -9.62 -0.61
N ILE A 268 -48.72 -8.67 -0.39
CA ILE A 268 -48.66 -7.33 -0.99
C ILE A 268 -48.04 -6.38 0.04
N ASP A 269 -46.90 -5.81 -0.33
CA ASP A 269 -46.21 -4.80 0.49
C ASP A 269 -46.28 -3.44 -0.23
N TRP A 270 -46.49 -2.37 0.55
CA TRP A 270 -46.38 -1.01 0.06
C TRP A 270 -44.96 -0.53 0.17
N VAL A 271 -44.44 0.08 -0.88
CA VAL A 271 -43.12 0.70 -0.92
C VAL A 271 -43.23 2.13 -1.42
N GLU A 272 -42.47 3.02 -0.81
CA GLU A 272 -42.15 4.33 -1.35
C GLU A 272 -40.78 4.26 -1.98
N ALA A 273 -40.66 4.49 -3.29
CA ALA A 273 -39.36 4.53 -3.98
C ALA A 273 -39.00 5.97 -4.34
N GLN A 274 -37.80 6.34 -4.01
CA GLN A 274 -37.21 7.61 -4.42
C GLN A 274 -35.96 7.36 -5.26
N ALA A 275 -35.81 8.04 -6.40
CA ALA A 275 -34.70 7.90 -7.29
C ALA A 275 -34.31 9.23 -7.94
N ALA A 276 -33.01 9.36 -8.22
CA ALA A 276 -32.44 10.40 -9.04
C ALA A 276 -31.33 9.81 -9.91
N VAL A 277 -30.97 10.46 -11.00
CA VAL A 277 -29.85 10.04 -11.84
C VAL A 277 -28.55 10.46 -11.15
N GLU A 278 -27.67 9.47 -10.88
CA GLU A 278 -26.37 9.70 -10.24
C GLU A 278 -25.31 10.14 -11.25
N THR A 279 -25.24 9.48 -12.41
CA THR A 279 -24.24 9.72 -13.45
C THR A 279 -24.86 9.73 -14.83
N ARG A 280 -24.31 10.56 -15.72
CA ARG A 280 -24.65 10.61 -17.14
C ARG A 280 -23.38 10.48 -17.96
N ASP A 281 -23.49 9.95 -19.18
CA ASP A 281 -22.39 9.93 -20.13
C ASP A 281 -22.17 11.33 -20.76
N GLU A 282 -21.18 11.43 -21.68
CA GLU A 282 -20.84 12.66 -22.37
C GLU A 282 -22.00 13.22 -23.24
N ASN A 283 -22.95 12.37 -23.61
CA ASN A 283 -24.14 12.72 -24.40
C ASN A 283 -25.34 13.05 -23.51
N GLY A 284 -25.18 13.03 -22.18
CA GLY A 284 -26.26 13.29 -21.25
C GLY A 284 -27.16 12.08 -20.97
N THR A 285 -26.84 10.89 -21.46
CA THR A 285 -27.60 9.66 -21.20
C THR A 285 -27.27 9.12 -19.81
N PRO A 286 -28.26 8.76 -18.95
CA PRO A 286 -28.02 8.13 -17.67
C PRO A 286 -27.32 6.78 -17.81
N LEU A 287 -26.36 6.53 -16.90
CA LEU A 287 -25.56 5.29 -16.85
C LEU A 287 -26.11 4.30 -15.82
#